data_2fb66ff979fcb9dbea0d75bcd37006e3
#
_entry.id   2fb66ff979fcb9dbea0d75bcd37006e3
#
_cell.length_a   1.000
_cell.length_b   1.000
_cell.length_c   1.000
_cell.angle_alpha   90.00
_cell.angle_beta   90.00
_cell.angle_gamma   90.00
#
_symmetry.space_group_name_H-M   'P 1'
#
loop_
_entity.id
_entity.type
_entity.pdbx_description
1 polymer ?
#
loop_
_entity_poly.entity_id
_entity_poly.type
_entity_poly.pdbx_seq_one_letter_code
_entity_poly.pdbx_strand_id
1 'polypeptide(L)'
;MAANLTPAYRDADERFRNATTNEEKIAALEEMIATVPKHKGTEGLQADLKRKLSKLKEAATQPKKGAAHTDIFHVPRSGAGQVVLLGMPNTGKSTILATLTKAKVNVADFPFATQVPVPGMVRYEDVQIQLVDMPPITADYSAPGQVGTYRNGDLIGVVIDLSQDVEEQILVLLDYLESRKLLLDEDTPAVDGQGNALAKKAVCLCTKVDIAAEGAFELVKDSCGQMAEFLRLSTQTGEGYDKLGEMLFRQLNILRVYAKPPGKPADMHDPFTLPIGATVHDMARVIHRELAEKLKSARIWGTGVYDGQSVHLTHTLHDRDVVELHFG
;
A
#
# COMPACT_ATOMS: atom_id res chain seq x y z
N MET A 1 -8.80 29.01 56.21
CA MET A 1 -9.47 27.92 56.98
C MET A 1 -9.36 26.65 56.11
N ALA A 2 -8.65 25.64 56.65
CA ALA A 2 -8.51 24.36 55.92
C ALA A 2 -9.92 23.72 55.84
N ALA A 3 -10.38 23.40 54.68
CA ALA A 3 -11.63 22.68 54.46
C ALA A 3 -11.51 21.30 55.14
N ASN A 4 -12.43 20.98 56.06
CA ASN A 4 -12.49 19.65 56.69
C ASN A 4 -12.97 18.63 55.61
N LEU A 5 -12.00 18.05 54.91
CA LEU A 5 -12.28 17.07 53.85
C LEU A 5 -12.58 15.71 54.51
N THR A 6 -13.59 15.02 53.99
CA THR A 6 -14.02 13.72 54.51
C THR A 6 -12.96 12.65 54.30
N PRO A 7 -12.86 11.58 55.15
CA PRO A 7 -11.96 10.46 54.91
C PRO A 7 -12.17 9.87 53.48
N ALA A 8 -13.41 9.70 53.06
CA ALA A 8 -13.73 9.18 51.71
C ALA A 8 -13.17 10.07 50.58
N TYR A 9 -13.11 11.39 50.76
CA TYR A 9 -12.46 12.27 49.79
C TYR A 9 -10.93 12.04 49.74
N ARG A 10 -10.30 11.82 50.87
CA ARG A 10 -8.84 11.57 50.95
C ARG A 10 -8.47 10.26 50.27
N ASP A 11 -9.28 9.23 50.49
CA ASP A 11 -9.08 7.91 49.85
C ASP A 11 -9.26 8.01 48.31
N ALA A 12 -10.23 8.82 47.84
CA ALA A 12 -10.42 9.07 46.42
C ALA A 12 -9.28 9.91 45.80
N ASP A 13 -8.73 10.91 46.54
CA ASP A 13 -7.56 11.70 46.13
C ASP A 13 -6.31 10.83 46.01
N GLU A 14 -6.10 9.92 46.98
CA GLU A 14 -5.00 8.96 46.92
C GLU A 14 -5.13 8.02 45.70
N ARG A 15 -6.32 7.49 45.44
CA ARG A 15 -6.60 6.70 44.21
C ARG A 15 -6.33 7.50 42.96
N PHE A 16 -6.73 8.77 42.91
CA PHE A 16 -6.45 9.65 41.79
C PHE A 16 -4.94 9.85 41.53
N ARG A 17 -4.16 10.00 42.60
CA ARG A 17 -2.70 10.16 42.51
C ARG A 17 -1.99 8.89 42.04
N ASN A 18 -2.50 7.74 42.45
CA ASN A 18 -1.91 6.43 42.10
C ASN A 18 -2.45 5.86 40.76
N ALA A 19 -3.49 6.49 40.19
CA ALA A 19 -4.09 6.05 38.92
C ALA A 19 -3.14 6.21 37.75
N THR A 20 -2.97 5.13 36.98
CA THR A 20 -2.09 5.08 35.81
C THR A 20 -2.86 5.30 34.50
N THR A 21 -4.14 4.95 34.46
CA THR A 21 -5.01 5.10 33.28
C THR A 21 -5.96 6.30 33.37
N ASN A 22 -6.40 6.81 32.22
CA ASN A 22 -7.41 7.90 32.19
C ASN A 22 -8.75 7.45 32.77
N GLU A 23 -9.13 6.20 32.60
CA GLU A 23 -10.36 5.63 33.14
C GLU A 23 -10.36 5.61 34.66
N GLU A 24 -9.27 5.15 35.27
CA GLU A 24 -9.06 5.18 36.72
C GLU A 24 -9.06 6.59 37.27
N LYS A 25 -8.44 7.56 36.57
CA LYS A 25 -8.44 8.97 36.95
C LYS A 25 -9.83 9.59 36.87
N ILE A 26 -10.63 9.26 35.87
CA ILE A 26 -12.00 9.73 35.72
C ILE A 26 -12.85 9.18 36.86
N ALA A 27 -12.79 7.87 37.15
CA ALA A 27 -13.55 7.25 38.24
C ALA A 27 -13.18 7.86 39.61
N ALA A 28 -11.90 8.04 39.88
CA ALA A 28 -11.46 8.67 41.11
C ALA A 28 -11.91 10.14 41.25
N LEU A 29 -11.89 10.93 40.16
CA LEU A 29 -12.41 12.31 40.19
C LEU A 29 -13.92 12.38 40.37
N GLU A 30 -14.70 11.48 39.81
CA GLU A 30 -16.13 11.38 40.04
C GLU A 30 -16.45 11.08 41.49
N GLU A 31 -15.68 10.20 42.14
CA GLU A 31 -15.80 9.86 43.53
C GLU A 31 -15.37 11.05 44.46
N MET A 32 -14.30 11.77 44.10
CA MET A 32 -13.91 13.00 44.78
C MET A 32 -15.04 14.07 44.75
N ILE A 33 -15.69 14.26 43.60
CA ILE A 33 -16.79 15.19 43.44
C ILE A 33 -18.02 14.78 44.29
N ALA A 34 -18.28 13.47 44.37
CA ALA A 34 -19.38 12.93 45.16
C ALA A 34 -19.18 13.09 46.66
N THR A 35 -17.91 12.97 47.14
CA THR A 35 -17.56 12.94 48.57
C THR A 35 -17.14 14.29 49.14
N VAL A 36 -16.96 15.32 48.29
CA VAL A 36 -16.66 16.70 48.74
C VAL A 36 -17.88 17.30 49.48
N PRO A 37 -17.70 17.82 50.71
CA PRO A 37 -18.76 18.48 51.45
C PRO A 37 -19.29 19.70 50.68
N LYS A 38 -20.62 19.85 50.66
CA LYS A 38 -21.29 20.97 49.94
C LYS A 38 -21.48 22.17 50.91
N HIS A 39 -20.51 23.06 50.99
CA HIS A 39 -20.61 24.32 51.70
C HIS A 39 -19.79 25.41 51.01
N LYS A 40 -20.08 26.69 51.34
CA LYS A 40 -19.50 27.87 50.68
C LYS A 40 -17.97 27.90 50.59
N GLY A 41 -17.26 27.19 51.49
CA GLY A 41 -15.81 27.08 51.46
C GLY A 41 -15.23 26.01 50.51
N THR A 42 -16.07 25.15 49.91
CA THR A 42 -15.65 24.06 49.01
C THR A 42 -16.14 24.24 47.56
N GLU A 43 -16.89 25.35 47.30
CA GLU A 43 -17.39 25.63 45.92
C GLU A 43 -16.26 25.74 44.88
N GLY A 44 -15.17 26.44 45.26
CA GLY A 44 -14.00 26.54 44.37
C GLY A 44 -13.35 25.18 44.06
N LEU A 45 -13.23 24.34 45.09
CA LEU A 45 -12.68 22.98 44.92
C LEU A 45 -13.59 22.12 44.00
N GLN A 46 -14.92 22.19 44.21
CA GLN A 46 -15.86 21.47 43.34
C GLN A 46 -15.79 21.94 41.87
N ALA A 47 -15.67 23.28 41.64
CA ALA A 47 -15.51 23.82 40.31
C ALA A 47 -14.20 23.33 39.64
N ASP A 48 -13.12 23.28 40.36
CA ASP A 48 -11.83 22.80 39.86
C ASP A 48 -11.83 21.29 39.54
N LEU A 49 -12.46 20.47 40.39
CA LEU A 49 -12.60 19.03 40.15
C LEU A 49 -13.49 18.77 38.92
N LYS A 50 -14.62 19.50 38.77
CA LYS A 50 -15.45 19.38 37.57
C LYS A 50 -14.72 19.79 36.29
N ARG A 51 -13.93 20.88 36.36
CA ARG A 51 -13.11 21.32 35.23
C ARG A 51 -12.05 20.27 34.84
N LYS A 52 -11.40 19.65 35.84
CA LYS A 52 -10.44 18.54 35.60
C LYS A 52 -11.12 17.32 35.00
N LEU A 53 -12.31 16.96 35.48
CA LEU A 53 -13.11 15.86 34.96
C LEU A 53 -13.51 16.09 33.49
N SER A 54 -14.00 17.31 33.15
CA SER A 54 -14.34 17.67 31.77
C SER A 54 -13.14 17.54 30.86
N LYS A 55 -11.97 18.08 31.24
CA LYS A 55 -10.75 17.98 30.44
C LYS A 55 -10.28 16.54 30.26
N LEU A 56 -10.38 15.68 31.27
CA LEU A 56 -10.00 14.28 31.15
C LEU A 56 -11.00 13.48 30.29
N LYS A 57 -12.31 13.79 30.38
CA LYS A 57 -13.32 13.19 29.50
C LYS A 57 -13.15 13.65 28.05
N GLU A 58 -12.86 14.93 27.81
CA GLU A 58 -12.51 15.44 26.47
C GLU A 58 -11.23 14.81 25.93
N ALA A 59 -10.21 14.63 26.76
CA ALA A 59 -8.97 13.96 26.38
C ALA A 59 -9.15 12.44 26.14
N ALA A 60 -10.12 11.82 26.81
CA ALA A 60 -10.48 10.41 26.60
C ALA A 60 -11.35 10.20 25.35
N THR A 61 -12.14 11.21 24.97
CA THR A 61 -12.98 11.19 23.75
C THR A 61 -12.27 11.75 22.51
N GLN A 62 -11.23 12.55 22.67
CA GLN A 62 -10.37 12.92 21.55
C GLN A 62 -9.49 11.72 21.17
N PRO A 63 -9.47 11.30 19.91
CA PRO A 63 -8.49 10.32 19.46
C PRO A 63 -7.11 10.90 19.78
N LYS A 64 -6.28 10.13 20.52
CA LYS A 64 -4.92 10.54 20.90
C LYS A 64 -4.20 11.05 19.66
N LYS A 65 -4.02 12.36 19.53
CA LYS A 65 -3.06 12.94 18.60
C LYS A 65 -1.68 12.45 19.04
N GLY A 66 -1.20 11.36 18.39
CA GLY A 66 0.13 10.82 18.69
C GLY A 66 0.29 9.31 18.72
N ALA A 67 -0.78 8.49 18.78
CA ALA A 67 -0.68 7.16 18.24
C ALA A 67 -0.94 7.31 16.74
N ALA A 68 0.08 7.23 15.90
CA ALA A 68 -0.13 6.96 14.50
C ALA A 68 -1.07 5.76 14.46
N HIS A 69 -2.29 5.94 13.99
CA HIS A 69 -3.18 4.85 13.66
C HIS A 69 -2.40 4.13 12.57
N THR A 70 -1.65 3.09 12.95
CA THR A 70 -0.94 2.28 11.97
C THR A 70 -2.05 1.69 11.13
N ASP A 71 -2.27 2.28 9.98
CA ASP A 71 -3.22 1.75 9.00
C ASP A 71 -2.68 0.37 8.64
N ILE A 72 -3.34 -0.67 9.16
CA ILE A 72 -2.94 -2.08 8.94
C ILE A 72 -2.96 -2.45 7.46
N PHE A 73 -3.65 -1.65 6.63
CA PHE A 73 -3.69 -1.79 5.18
C PHE A 73 -2.60 -0.98 4.47
N HIS A 74 -1.86 -0.12 5.17
CA HIS A 74 -0.77 0.61 4.57
C HIS A 74 0.46 -0.30 4.36
N VAL A 75 0.76 -0.61 3.09
CA VAL A 75 1.97 -1.34 2.70
C VAL A 75 2.95 -0.37 2.05
N PRO A 76 4.11 -0.09 2.69
CA PRO A 76 5.12 0.76 2.08
C PRO A 76 5.59 0.20 0.75
N ARG A 77 5.75 1.05 -0.26
CA ARG A 77 6.27 0.65 -1.57
C ARG A 77 7.72 0.20 -1.46
N SER A 78 8.07 -0.86 -2.18
CA SER A 78 9.42 -1.42 -2.24
C SER A 78 9.70 -1.99 -3.62
N GLY A 79 10.98 -2.00 -4.02
CA GLY A 79 11.40 -2.51 -5.32
C GLY A 79 10.99 -1.61 -6.49
N ALA A 80 10.87 -2.21 -7.65
CA ALA A 80 10.63 -1.52 -8.92
C ALA A 80 9.19 -1.01 -9.10
N GLY A 81 8.23 -1.60 -8.37
CA GLY A 81 6.83 -1.21 -8.36
C GLY A 81 6.01 -2.14 -7.50
N GLN A 82 4.81 -1.71 -7.12
CA GLN A 82 3.89 -2.43 -6.26
C GLN A 82 2.64 -2.88 -7.01
N VAL A 83 2.41 -4.19 -7.05
CA VAL A 83 1.22 -4.82 -7.62
C VAL A 83 0.34 -5.34 -6.49
N VAL A 84 -0.92 -4.91 -6.45
CA VAL A 84 -1.85 -5.28 -5.38
C VAL A 84 -2.87 -6.28 -5.92
N LEU A 85 -2.93 -7.47 -5.33
CA LEU A 85 -3.84 -8.55 -5.77
C LEU A 85 -5.25 -8.32 -5.25
N LEU A 86 -6.23 -8.37 -6.15
CA LEU A 86 -7.65 -8.26 -5.91
C LEU A 86 -8.34 -9.57 -6.33
N GLY A 87 -9.24 -10.11 -5.52
CA GLY A 87 -10.01 -11.30 -5.90
C GLY A 87 -10.85 -11.84 -4.76
N MET A 88 -11.79 -12.70 -5.11
CA MET A 88 -12.67 -13.40 -4.17
C MET A 88 -11.90 -14.42 -3.30
N PRO A 89 -12.50 -14.99 -2.25
CA PRO A 89 -11.88 -16.07 -1.48
C PRO A 89 -11.48 -17.25 -2.38
N ASN A 90 -10.38 -17.91 -2.04
CA ASN A 90 -9.88 -19.14 -2.67
C ASN A 90 -9.52 -19.02 -4.18
N THR A 91 -9.45 -17.82 -4.73
CA THR A 91 -9.03 -17.60 -6.13
C THR A 91 -7.53 -17.79 -6.39
N GLY A 92 -6.74 -18.11 -5.36
CA GLY A 92 -5.32 -18.41 -5.53
C GLY A 92 -4.38 -17.21 -5.34
N LYS A 93 -4.83 -16.04 -4.84
CA LYS A 93 -3.97 -14.88 -4.57
C LYS A 93 -2.75 -15.24 -3.72
N SER A 94 -2.99 -15.82 -2.54
CA SER A 94 -1.93 -16.23 -1.61
C SER A 94 -1.03 -17.32 -2.21
N THR A 95 -1.58 -18.18 -3.06
CA THR A 95 -0.82 -19.21 -3.77
C THR A 95 0.12 -18.60 -4.81
N ILE A 96 -0.33 -17.59 -5.57
CA ILE A 96 0.54 -16.85 -6.50
C ILE A 96 1.71 -16.24 -5.71
N LEU A 97 1.45 -15.56 -4.60
CA LEU A 97 2.50 -14.96 -3.78
C LEU A 97 3.47 -16.00 -3.24
N ALA A 98 2.96 -17.11 -2.67
CA ALA A 98 3.79 -18.19 -2.13
C ALA A 98 4.67 -18.86 -3.18
N THR A 99 4.16 -19.05 -4.41
CA THR A 99 4.90 -19.68 -5.51
C THR A 99 6.06 -18.82 -6.00
N LEU A 100 5.88 -17.50 -6.05
CA LEU A 100 6.83 -16.57 -6.65
C LEU A 100 7.81 -15.95 -5.66
N THR A 101 7.51 -16.01 -4.38
CA THR A 101 8.27 -15.31 -3.37
C THR A 101 8.73 -16.26 -2.26
N LYS A 102 9.65 -15.79 -1.43
CA LYS A 102 10.03 -16.49 -0.19
C LYS A 102 9.16 -16.05 0.99
N ALA A 103 8.07 -15.33 0.73
CA ALA A 103 7.15 -14.88 1.78
C ALA A 103 6.52 -16.08 2.50
N LYS A 104 6.46 -16.01 3.83
CA LYS A 104 5.70 -16.98 4.63
C LYS A 104 4.22 -16.60 4.54
N VAL A 105 3.52 -17.20 3.59
CA VAL A 105 2.09 -16.97 3.38
C VAL A 105 1.32 -18.15 3.98
N ASN A 106 0.29 -17.87 4.76
CA ASN A 106 -0.67 -18.88 5.17
C ASN A 106 -1.57 -19.22 3.98
N VAL A 107 -1.12 -20.17 3.16
CA VAL A 107 -1.98 -20.76 2.15
C VAL A 107 -2.90 -21.75 2.88
N ALA A 108 -4.16 -21.40 3.03
CA ALA A 108 -5.15 -22.20 3.70
C ALA A 108 -6.38 -22.38 2.80
N ASP A 109 -6.98 -23.56 2.86
CA ASP A 109 -8.14 -23.92 2.03
C ASP A 109 -9.47 -23.37 2.58
N PHE A 110 -9.43 -22.54 3.63
CA PHE A 110 -10.63 -21.91 4.18
C PHE A 110 -10.72 -20.41 3.80
N PRO A 111 -11.93 -19.89 3.57
CA PRO A 111 -12.16 -18.50 3.22
C PRO A 111 -11.64 -17.54 4.30
N PHE A 112 -11.15 -16.34 3.88
CA PHE A 112 -10.66 -15.28 4.78
C PHE A 112 -9.42 -15.65 5.62
N ALA A 113 -8.58 -16.56 5.15
CA ALA A 113 -7.29 -16.85 5.79
C ALA A 113 -6.37 -15.63 5.85
N THR A 114 -6.38 -14.77 4.82
CA THR A 114 -5.67 -13.50 4.79
C THR A 114 -6.56 -12.41 5.38
N GLN A 115 -6.16 -11.84 6.52
CA GLN A 115 -6.88 -10.75 7.20
C GLN A 115 -6.20 -9.40 7.08
N VAL A 116 -4.91 -9.38 6.80
CA VAL A 116 -4.07 -8.20 6.61
C VAL A 116 -3.27 -8.33 5.32
N PRO A 117 -2.87 -7.24 4.67
CA PRO A 117 -2.01 -7.31 3.48
C PRO A 117 -0.69 -8.03 3.77
N VAL A 118 -0.30 -8.93 2.87
CA VAL A 118 0.97 -9.66 2.96
C VAL A 118 1.82 -9.32 1.75
N PRO A 119 2.91 -8.54 1.92
CA PRO A 119 3.82 -8.25 0.82
C PRO A 119 4.83 -9.37 0.58
N GLY A 120 5.19 -9.58 -0.68
CA GLY A 120 6.30 -10.44 -1.09
C GLY A 120 7.01 -9.85 -2.30
N MET A 121 8.26 -10.27 -2.55
CA MET A 121 9.10 -9.74 -3.63
C MET A 121 9.25 -10.79 -4.73
N VAL A 122 8.77 -10.47 -5.90
CA VAL A 122 8.91 -11.27 -7.14
C VAL A 122 10.14 -10.79 -7.88
N ARG A 123 11.07 -11.68 -8.17
CA ARG A 123 12.25 -11.35 -8.96
C ARG A 123 11.94 -11.44 -10.45
N TYR A 124 12.25 -10.37 -11.17
CA TYR A 124 12.29 -10.37 -12.62
C TYR A 124 13.64 -9.83 -13.09
N GLU A 125 14.45 -10.69 -13.72
CA GLU A 125 15.83 -10.38 -14.12
C GLU A 125 16.64 -9.76 -12.95
N ASP A 126 16.96 -8.50 -13.03
CA ASP A 126 17.77 -7.72 -12.08
C ASP A 126 16.96 -6.78 -11.18
N VAL A 127 15.63 -6.80 -11.28
CA VAL A 127 14.73 -6.03 -10.42
C VAL A 127 13.85 -6.92 -9.54
N GLN A 128 13.28 -6.32 -8.50
CA GLN A 128 12.27 -6.94 -7.65
C GLN A 128 10.97 -6.15 -7.73
N ILE A 129 9.86 -6.82 -7.99
CA ILE A 129 8.51 -6.27 -8.01
C ILE A 129 7.82 -6.69 -6.73
N GLN A 130 7.25 -5.74 -6.00
CA GLN A 130 6.48 -6.04 -4.81
C GLN A 130 5.07 -6.50 -5.19
N LEU A 131 4.71 -7.70 -4.76
CA LEU A 131 3.38 -8.26 -4.89
C LEU A 131 2.70 -8.25 -3.53
N VAL A 132 1.49 -7.71 -3.43
CA VAL A 132 0.75 -7.59 -2.16
C VAL A 132 -0.49 -8.46 -2.22
N ASP A 133 -0.52 -9.53 -1.40
CA ASP A 133 -1.72 -10.35 -1.20
C ASP A 133 -2.68 -9.62 -0.26
N MET A 134 -3.88 -9.35 -0.73
CA MET A 134 -4.91 -8.63 0.01
C MET A 134 -5.98 -9.57 0.56
N PRO A 135 -6.62 -9.21 1.68
CA PRO A 135 -7.84 -9.91 2.11
C PRO A 135 -8.85 -9.99 0.98
N PRO A 136 -9.59 -11.11 0.87
CA PRO A 136 -10.55 -11.29 -0.20
C PRO A 136 -11.71 -10.32 -0.11
N ILE A 137 -12.36 -10.06 -1.25
CA ILE A 137 -13.62 -9.34 -1.34
C ILE A 137 -14.74 -10.31 -1.72
N THR A 138 -15.97 -9.99 -1.30
CA THR A 138 -17.20 -10.65 -1.74
C THR A 138 -18.24 -9.59 -2.09
N ALA A 139 -19.39 -9.99 -2.64
CA ALA A 139 -20.49 -9.07 -2.93
C ALA A 139 -20.88 -8.22 -1.69
N ASP A 140 -20.91 -8.85 -0.51
CA ASP A 140 -21.40 -8.23 0.73
C ASP A 140 -20.29 -7.67 1.64
N TYR A 141 -19.02 -8.00 1.36
CA TYR A 141 -17.94 -7.66 2.29
C TYR A 141 -16.61 -7.29 1.59
N SER A 142 -16.07 -6.18 2.04
CA SER A 142 -14.66 -5.81 1.87
C SER A 142 -14.14 -5.17 3.16
N ALA A 143 -12.90 -5.45 3.56
CA ALA A 143 -12.35 -4.90 4.79
C ALA A 143 -12.19 -3.38 4.67
N PRO A 144 -12.54 -2.61 5.72
CA PRO A 144 -12.29 -1.18 5.77
C PRO A 144 -10.80 -0.87 5.57
N GLY A 145 -10.49 0.11 4.71
CA GLY A 145 -9.10 0.51 4.40
C GLY A 145 -8.47 -0.17 3.17
N GLN A 146 -9.00 -1.29 2.68
CA GLN A 146 -8.47 -1.98 1.49
C GLN A 146 -8.35 -1.05 0.26
N VAL A 147 -9.34 -0.19 0.03
CA VAL A 147 -9.36 0.73 -1.13
C VAL A 147 -8.12 1.62 -1.15
N GLY A 148 -7.65 2.06 0.03
CA GLY A 148 -6.42 2.86 0.15
C GLY A 148 -5.19 2.12 -0.39
N THR A 149 -5.08 0.82 -0.12
CA THR A 149 -3.96 0.00 -0.62
C THR A 149 -3.99 -0.14 -2.14
N TYR A 150 -5.16 -0.37 -2.73
CA TYR A 150 -5.29 -0.42 -4.19
C TYR A 150 -4.94 0.92 -4.85
N ARG A 151 -5.38 2.04 -4.27
CA ARG A 151 -5.01 3.39 -4.76
C ARG A 151 -3.53 3.71 -4.59
N ASN A 152 -2.91 3.21 -3.55
CA ASN A 152 -1.48 3.40 -3.30
C ASN A 152 -0.60 2.49 -4.16
N GLY A 153 -1.06 1.33 -4.61
CA GLY A 153 -0.34 0.47 -5.54
C GLY A 153 -0.08 1.12 -6.90
N ASP A 154 0.80 0.53 -7.69
CA ASP A 154 1.10 0.99 -9.05
C ASP A 154 0.27 0.25 -10.10
N LEU A 155 -0.11 -1.00 -9.83
CA LEU A 155 -0.88 -1.88 -10.70
C LEU A 155 -1.83 -2.73 -9.85
N ILE A 156 -3.03 -3.02 -10.35
CA ILE A 156 -3.97 -3.98 -9.75
C ILE A 156 -3.86 -5.31 -10.50
N GLY A 157 -3.62 -6.40 -9.77
CA GLY A 157 -3.69 -7.77 -10.27
C GLY A 157 -5.03 -8.40 -9.91
N VAL A 158 -5.98 -8.42 -10.80
CA VAL A 158 -7.29 -9.07 -10.60
C VAL A 158 -7.13 -10.57 -10.76
N VAL A 159 -7.49 -11.34 -9.74
CA VAL A 159 -7.30 -12.80 -9.71
C VAL A 159 -8.66 -13.49 -9.81
N ILE A 160 -8.83 -14.27 -10.88
CA ILE A 160 -10.06 -15.03 -11.19
C ILE A 160 -9.73 -16.52 -11.25
N ASP A 161 -10.48 -17.33 -10.52
CA ASP A 161 -10.42 -18.80 -10.55
C ASP A 161 -11.28 -19.32 -11.69
N LEU A 162 -10.65 -19.92 -12.71
CA LEU A 162 -11.34 -20.46 -13.86
C LEU A 162 -12.09 -21.79 -13.62
N SER A 163 -11.92 -22.39 -12.44
CA SER A 163 -12.53 -23.67 -12.08
C SER A 163 -13.91 -23.56 -11.42
N GLN A 164 -14.33 -22.34 -11.04
CA GLN A 164 -15.57 -22.10 -10.28
C GLN A 164 -16.25 -20.82 -10.77
N ASP A 165 -17.58 -20.80 -10.76
CA ASP A 165 -18.49 -19.65 -10.97
C ASP A 165 -17.85 -18.35 -11.50
N VAL A 166 -17.29 -18.46 -12.70
CA VAL A 166 -16.52 -17.36 -13.33
C VAL A 166 -17.36 -16.10 -13.51
N GLU A 167 -18.65 -16.27 -13.83
CA GLU A 167 -19.60 -15.16 -14.03
C GLU A 167 -19.81 -14.38 -12.72
N GLU A 168 -20.01 -15.07 -11.58
CA GLU A 168 -20.16 -14.43 -10.27
C GLU A 168 -18.89 -13.65 -9.90
N GLN A 169 -17.73 -14.27 -10.09
CA GLN A 169 -16.45 -13.59 -9.82
C GLN A 169 -16.27 -12.32 -10.63
N ILE A 170 -16.59 -12.38 -11.93
CA ILE A 170 -16.52 -11.20 -12.83
C ILE A 170 -17.45 -10.10 -12.32
N LEU A 171 -18.72 -10.41 -12.03
CA LEU A 171 -19.69 -9.42 -11.56
C LEU A 171 -19.24 -8.75 -10.27
N VAL A 172 -18.82 -9.52 -9.27
CA VAL A 172 -18.35 -8.99 -7.96
C VAL A 172 -17.10 -8.12 -8.13
N LEU A 173 -16.13 -8.55 -8.94
CA LEU A 173 -14.88 -7.85 -9.13
C LEU A 173 -15.06 -6.54 -9.91
N LEU A 174 -15.87 -6.56 -10.98
CA LEU A 174 -16.15 -5.36 -11.77
C LEU A 174 -16.95 -4.35 -10.96
N ASP A 175 -18.03 -4.77 -10.26
CA ASP A 175 -18.79 -3.87 -9.38
C ASP A 175 -17.88 -3.24 -8.31
N TYR A 176 -16.98 -4.04 -7.71
CA TYR A 176 -16.04 -3.53 -6.71
C TYR A 176 -15.10 -2.46 -7.29
N LEU A 177 -14.55 -2.70 -8.48
CA LEU A 177 -13.62 -1.79 -9.14
C LEU A 177 -14.31 -0.50 -9.59
N GLU A 178 -15.50 -0.61 -10.20
CA GLU A 178 -16.29 0.51 -10.74
C GLU A 178 -16.87 1.37 -9.63
N SER A 179 -17.55 0.76 -8.64
CA SER A 179 -18.17 1.49 -7.53
C SER A 179 -17.17 2.31 -6.72
N ARG A 180 -15.89 1.91 -6.71
CA ARG A 180 -14.79 2.59 -6.03
C ARG A 180 -13.87 3.39 -6.94
N LYS A 181 -14.20 3.44 -8.25
CA LYS A 181 -13.41 4.16 -9.27
C LYS A 181 -11.93 3.79 -9.23
N LEU A 182 -11.63 2.49 -9.22
CA LEU A 182 -10.26 1.99 -9.14
C LEU A 182 -9.64 1.70 -10.50
N LEU A 183 -10.44 1.47 -11.55
CA LEU A 183 -9.95 1.26 -12.91
C LEU A 183 -9.67 2.58 -13.63
N LEU A 184 -8.56 2.62 -14.33
CA LEU A 184 -8.25 3.68 -15.29
C LEU A 184 -9.05 3.45 -16.56
N ASP A 185 -9.96 4.36 -16.85
CA ASP A 185 -10.76 4.43 -18.08
C ASP A 185 -10.77 5.86 -18.65
N GLU A 186 -11.44 6.06 -19.79
CA GLU A 186 -11.49 7.36 -20.47
C GLU A 186 -12.21 8.43 -19.65
N ASP A 187 -13.15 8.03 -18.78
CA ASP A 187 -14.00 8.93 -17.99
C ASP A 187 -13.46 9.17 -16.57
N THR A 188 -12.61 8.30 -16.07
CA THR A 188 -12.07 8.38 -14.71
C THR A 188 -10.76 9.14 -14.69
N PRO A 189 -10.67 10.30 -14.02
CA PRO A 189 -9.42 11.03 -13.93
C PRO A 189 -8.35 10.17 -13.22
N ALA A 190 -7.17 10.10 -13.82
CA ALA A 190 -6.04 9.34 -13.28
C ALA A 190 -5.59 9.86 -11.89
N VAL A 191 -5.90 11.12 -11.57
CA VAL A 191 -5.50 11.80 -10.32
C VAL A 191 -6.67 12.62 -9.75
N ASP A 192 -6.69 12.76 -8.43
CA ASP A 192 -7.60 13.67 -7.73
C ASP A 192 -7.14 15.14 -7.86
N GLY A 193 -7.94 16.07 -7.33
CA GLY A 193 -7.60 17.51 -7.31
C GLY A 193 -6.35 17.86 -6.48
N GLN A 194 -5.75 16.90 -5.78
CA GLN A 194 -4.50 17.03 -5.02
C GLN A 194 -3.32 16.33 -5.70
N GLY A 195 -3.54 15.71 -6.87
CA GLY A 195 -2.52 14.99 -7.63
C GLY A 195 -2.31 13.53 -7.19
N ASN A 196 -3.18 12.97 -6.32
CA ASN A 196 -3.10 11.57 -5.95
C ASN A 196 -3.76 10.70 -7.01
N ALA A 197 -3.14 9.58 -7.36
CA ALA A 197 -3.71 8.65 -8.32
C ALA A 197 -4.98 8.00 -7.75
N LEU A 198 -6.10 8.15 -8.46
CA LEU A 198 -7.40 7.57 -8.11
C LEU A 198 -7.60 6.22 -8.78
N ALA A 199 -7.39 6.17 -10.08
CA ALA A 199 -7.59 4.98 -10.91
C ALA A 199 -6.26 4.33 -11.26
N LYS A 200 -6.27 3.02 -11.45
CA LYS A 200 -5.09 2.20 -11.75
C LYS A 200 -5.32 1.34 -12.98
N LYS A 201 -4.24 1.09 -13.69
CA LYS A 201 -4.22 0.02 -14.68
C LYS A 201 -4.43 -1.32 -13.95
N ALA A 202 -5.16 -2.23 -14.56
CA ALA A 202 -5.38 -3.57 -14.03
C ALA A 202 -4.99 -4.64 -15.05
N VAL A 203 -4.50 -5.77 -14.56
CA VAL A 203 -4.24 -6.99 -15.31
C VAL A 203 -5.06 -8.13 -14.72
N CYS A 204 -5.43 -9.10 -15.54
CA CYS A 204 -6.19 -10.26 -15.09
C CYS A 204 -5.31 -11.51 -15.01
N LEU A 205 -5.25 -12.12 -13.83
CA LEU A 205 -4.54 -13.35 -13.53
C LEU A 205 -5.55 -14.49 -13.39
N CYS A 206 -5.70 -15.29 -14.43
CA CYS A 206 -6.65 -16.39 -14.49
C CYS A 206 -6.00 -17.66 -13.94
N THR A 207 -6.42 -18.08 -12.76
CA THR A 207 -5.82 -19.21 -12.03
C THR A 207 -6.54 -20.53 -12.31
N LYS A 208 -5.89 -21.65 -11.91
CA LYS A 208 -6.40 -23.04 -12.00
C LYS A 208 -6.80 -23.45 -13.41
N VAL A 209 -6.05 -22.98 -14.40
CA VAL A 209 -6.31 -23.26 -15.81
C VAL A 209 -6.26 -24.75 -16.16
N ASP A 210 -5.57 -25.55 -15.35
CA ASP A 210 -5.45 -27.00 -15.47
C ASP A 210 -6.76 -27.76 -15.22
N ILE A 211 -7.71 -27.14 -14.51
CA ILE A 211 -9.04 -27.70 -14.19
C ILE A 211 -10.18 -26.76 -14.62
N ALA A 212 -9.86 -25.78 -15.46
CA ALA A 212 -10.84 -24.80 -15.94
C ALA A 212 -11.87 -25.43 -16.86
N ALA A 213 -13.11 -24.91 -16.83
CA ALA A 213 -14.12 -25.27 -17.81
C ALA A 213 -13.76 -24.74 -19.20
N GLU A 214 -14.20 -25.43 -20.25
CA GLU A 214 -14.01 -24.97 -21.64
C GLU A 214 -14.69 -23.61 -21.84
N GLY A 215 -13.98 -22.66 -22.48
CA GLY A 215 -14.49 -21.30 -22.71
C GLY A 215 -14.40 -20.33 -21.53
N ALA A 216 -14.02 -20.81 -20.33
CA ALA A 216 -13.95 -19.94 -19.14
C ALA A 216 -12.97 -18.78 -19.29
N PHE A 217 -11.84 -19.00 -19.93
CA PHE A 217 -10.83 -17.96 -20.17
C PHE A 217 -11.31 -16.92 -21.19
N GLU A 218 -11.96 -17.36 -22.24
CA GLU A 218 -12.57 -16.50 -23.27
C GLU A 218 -13.67 -15.63 -22.66
N LEU A 219 -14.52 -16.21 -21.82
CA LEU A 219 -15.55 -15.47 -21.07
C LEU A 219 -14.94 -14.33 -20.24
N VAL A 220 -13.84 -14.60 -19.51
CA VAL A 220 -13.14 -13.56 -18.74
C VAL A 220 -12.60 -12.46 -19.64
N LYS A 221 -12.00 -12.79 -20.78
CA LYS A 221 -11.46 -11.81 -21.73
C LYS A 221 -12.55 -10.92 -22.32
N ASP A 222 -13.68 -11.52 -22.71
CA ASP A 222 -14.79 -10.80 -23.31
C ASP A 222 -15.49 -9.88 -22.30
N SER A 223 -15.62 -10.33 -21.05
CA SER A 223 -16.30 -9.58 -19.99
C SER A 223 -15.41 -8.52 -19.33
N CYS A 224 -14.10 -8.72 -19.30
CA CYS A 224 -13.13 -7.84 -18.64
C CYS A 224 -12.24 -7.09 -19.64
N GLY A 225 -12.75 -6.75 -20.82
CA GLY A 225 -11.98 -6.13 -21.92
C GLY A 225 -11.25 -4.81 -21.56
N GLN A 226 -11.65 -4.15 -20.48
CA GLN A 226 -10.99 -2.97 -19.93
C GLN A 226 -9.65 -3.29 -19.21
N MET A 227 -9.34 -4.57 -18.93
CA MET A 227 -8.05 -4.96 -18.36
C MET A 227 -6.93 -4.87 -19.39
N ALA A 228 -5.75 -4.42 -18.95
CA ALA A 228 -4.63 -4.19 -19.86
C ALA A 228 -4.05 -5.48 -20.44
N GLU A 229 -4.12 -6.59 -19.72
CA GLU A 229 -3.58 -7.88 -20.16
C GLU A 229 -4.16 -9.03 -19.33
N PHE A 230 -4.16 -10.24 -19.93
CA PHE A 230 -4.66 -11.47 -19.33
C PHE A 230 -3.55 -12.54 -19.31
N LEU A 231 -3.38 -13.22 -18.18
CA LEU A 231 -2.40 -14.29 -18.04
C LEU A 231 -3.04 -15.54 -17.41
N ARG A 232 -2.84 -16.67 -18.06
CA ARG A 232 -3.25 -17.99 -17.57
C ARG A 232 -2.22 -18.52 -16.59
N LEU A 233 -2.66 -19.01 -15.43
CA LEU A 233 -1.79 -19.52 -14.36
C LEU A 233 -2.28 -20.86 -13.83
N SER A 234 -1.35 -21.80 -13.67
CA SER A 234 -1.57 -23.02 -12.89
C SER A 234 -0.33 -23.33 -12.04
N THR A 235 -0.53 -23.46 -10.75
CA THR A 235 0.52 -23.91 -9.81
C THR A 235 0.78 -25.39 -9.94
N GLN A 236 -0.14 -26.17 -10.48
CA GLN A 236 0.00 -27.61 -10.66
C GLN A 236 0.90 -27.93 -11.87
N THR A 237 0.71 -27.19 -12.97
CA THR A 237 1.48 -27.40 -14.21
C THR A 237 2.66 -26.45 -14.36
N GLY A 238 2.69 -25.36 -13.59
CA GLY A 238 3.66 -24.27 -13.75
C GLY A 238 3.31 -23.28 -14.86
N GLU A 239 2.17 -23.46 -15.57
CA GLU A 239 1.77 -22.61 -16.70
C GLU A 239 1.74 -21.14 -16.30
N GLY A 240 2.38 -20.29 -17.09
CA GLY A 240 2.31 -18.83 -17.03
C GLY A 240 3.21 -18.16 -15.97
N TYR A 241 3.76 -18.91 -15.01
CA TYR A 241 4.61 -18.33 -13.96
C TYR A 241 5.93 -17.78 -14.48
N ASP A 242 6.45 -18.36 -15.55
CA ASP A 242 7.65 -17.89 -16.28
C ASP A 242 7.44 -16.52 -16.94
N LYS A 243 6.21 -16.22 -17.35
CA LYS A 243 5.82 -14.98 -18.04
C LYS A 243 5.32 -13.88 -17.10
N LEU A 244 4.94 -14.24 -15.87
CA LEU A 244 4.29 -13.31 -14.95
C LEU A 244 5.20 -12.12 -14.59
N GLY A 245 6.47 -12.36 -14.30
CA GLY A 245 7.43 -11.30 -13.98
C GLY A 245 7.60 -10.29 -15.13
N GLU A 246 7.74 -10.79 -16.36
CA GLU A 246 7.83 -9.96 -17.57
C GLU A 246 6.56 -9.13 -17.79
N MET A 247 5.39 -9.76 -17.69
CA MET A 247 4.10 -9.08 -17.83
C MET A 247 3.95 -7.96 -16.80
N LEU A 248 4.22 -8.23 -15.53
CA LEU A 248 4.13 -7.23 -14.47
C LEU A 248 5.10 -6.06 -14.69
N PHE A 249 6.36 -6.35 -15.06
CA PHE A 249 7.35 -5.32 -15.36
C PHE A 249 6.89 -4.40 -16.50
N ARG A 250 6.41 -4.98 -17.61
CA ARG A 250 5.90 -4.24 -18.75
C ARG A 250 4.68 -3.38 -18.38
N GLN A 251 3.74 -3.92 -17.61
CA GLN A 251 2.51 -3.23 -17.23
C GLN A 251 2.72 -2.13 -16.16
N LEU A 252 3.80 -2.20 -15.40
CA LEU A 252 4.21 -1.13 -14.50
C LEU A 252 4.74 0.11 -15.22
N ASN A 253 4.99 0.01 -16.54
CA ASN A 253 5.52 1.11 -17.36
C ASN A 253 6.79 1.74 -16.78
N ILE A 254 7.73 0.92 -16.38
CA ILE A 254 9.02 1.32 -15.84
C ILE A 254 10.18 0.91 -16.74
N LEU A 255 11.31 1.59 -16.57
CA LEU A 255 12.57 1.28 -17.23
C LEU A 255 13.69 1.18 -16.19
N ARG A 256 14.75 0.47 -16.55
CA ARG A 256 15.96 0.30 -15.74
C ARG A 256 17.08 1.15 -16.30
N VAL A 257 17.78 1.82 -15.41
CA VAL A 257 18.97 2.61 -15.78
C VAL A 257 20.10 2.27 -14.83
N TYR A 258 21.28 2.01 -15.37
CA TYR A 258 22.45 1.68 -14.58
C TYR A 258 23.33 2.91 -14.37
N ALA A 259 23.72 3.15 -13.14
CA ALA A 259 24.65 4.24 -12.85
C ALA A 259 26.10 3.83 -13.11
N LYS A 260 26.83 4.71 -13.79
CA LYS A 260 28.26 4.56 -14.00
C LYS A 260 29.00 5.73 -13.32
N PRO A 261 29.72 5.49 -12.22
CA PRO A 261 30.57 6.51 -11.65
C PRO A 261 31.70 6.91 -12.61
N PRO A 262 32.08 8.21 -12.66
CA PRO A 262 33.18 8.65 -13.48
C PRO A 262 34.47 7.86 -13.22
N GLY A 263 35.09 7.33 -14.30
CA GLY A 263 36.33 6.54 -14.23
C GLY A 263 36.19 5.12 -13.66
N LYS A 264 34.96 4.65 -13.38
CA LYS A 264 34.68 3.28 -12.90
C LYS A 264 33.76 2.54 -13.88
N PRO A 265 33.71 1.20 -13.83
CA PRO A 265 32.72 0.44 -14.58
C PRO A 265 31.31 0.74 -14.07
N ALA A 266 30.29 0.51 -14.91
CA ALA A 266 28.89 0.60 -14.52
C ALA A 266 28.53 -0.52 -13.51
N ASP A 267 27.67 -0.20 -12.56
CA ASP A 267 27.04 -1.21 -11.73
C ASP A 267 25.81 -1.80 -12.47
N MET A 268 25.97 -3.04 -12.94
CA MET A 268 24.93 -3.75 -13.70
C MET A 268 24.06 -4.65 -12.82
N HIS A 269 24.23 -4.62 -11.49
CA HIS A 269 23.52 -5.52 -10.58
C HIS A 269 22.36 -4.85 -9.86
N ASP A 270 22.36 -3.50 -9.74
CA ASP A 270 21.36 -2.75 -9.01
C ASP A 270 20.90 -1.54 -9.83
N PRO A 271 19.99 -1.74 -10.80
CA PRO A 271 19.49 -0.66 -11.63
C PRO A 271 18.56 0.28 -10.86
N PHE A 272 18.63 1.55 -11.19
CA PHE A 272 17.59 2.50 -10.83
C PHE A 272 16.36 2.26 -11.69
N THR A 273 15.19 2.17 -11.07
CA THR A 273 13.91 2.05 -11.78
C THR A 273 13.23 3.41 -11.88
N LEU A 274 12.81 3.76 -13.09
CA LEU A 274 12.20 5.03 -13.43
C LEU A 274 10.94 4.80 -14.28
N PRO A 275 9.98 5.72 -14.28
CA PRO A 275 8.85 5.66 -15.22
C PRO A 275 9.34 5.76 -16.67
N ILE A 276 8.64 5.12 -17.61
CA ILE A 276 8.89 5.31 -19.05
C ILE A 276 8.72 6.80 -19.39
N GLY A 277 9.64 7.35 -20.17
CA GLY A 277 9.68 8.77 -20.50
C GLY A 277 10.50 9.63 -19.52
N ALA A 278 11.05 9.03 -18.46
CA ALA A 278 11.94 9.72 -17.53
C ALA A 278 13.19 10.25 -18.25
N THR A 279 13.71 11.35 -17.75
CA THR A 279 14.90 12.03 -18.29
C THR A 279 16.14 11.79 -17.43
N VAL A 280 17.30 12.17 -17.93
CA VAL A 280 18.56 12.20 -17.16
C VAL A 280 18.41 13.00 -15.87
N HIS A 281 17.69 14.12 -15.90
CA HIS A 281 17.43 14.92 -14.72
C HIS A 281 16.59 14.17 -13.68
N ASP A 282 15.58 13.39 -14.12
CA ASP A 282 14.77 12.59 -13.22
C ASP A 282 15.59 11.50 -12.54
N MET A 283 16.49 10.83 -13.28
CA MET A 283 17.44 9.89 -12.70
C MET A 283 18.30 10.55 -11.62
N ALA A 284 18.86 11.72 -11.89
CA ALA A 284 19.68 12.43 -10.92
C ALA A 284 18.89 12.77 -9.64
N ARG A 285 17.61 13.10 -9.74
CA ARG A 285 16.72 13.36 -8.58
C ARG A 285 16.46 12.12 -7.74
N VAL A 286 16.35 10.95 -8.38
CA VAL A 286 16.20 9.68 -7.68
C VAL A 286 17.47 9.31 -6.91
N ILE A 287 18.65 9.54 -7.50
CA ILE A 287 19.93 9.28 -6.85
C ILE A 287 20.15 10.24 -5.66
N HIS A 288 20.01 11.54 -5.88
CA HIS A 288 20.15 12.52 -4.82
C HIS A 288 19.53 13.87 -5.22
N ARG A 289 18.49 14.29 -4.51
CA ARG A 289 17.67 15.45 -4.83
C ARG A 289 18.48 16.76 -4.92
N GLU A 290 19.39 17.01 -3.96
CA GLU A 290 20.20 18.22 -3.93
C GLU A 290 21.33 18.22 -4.99
N LEU A 291 21.83 17.04 -5.37
CA LEU A 291 22.83 16.92 -6.41
C LEU A 291 22.23 17.12 -7.81
N ALA A 292 20.96 16.80 -8.01
CA ALA A 292 20.30 17.02 -9.29
C ALA A 292 20.35 18.49 -9.74
N GLU A 293 20.28 19.45 -8.80
CA GLU A 293 20.39 20.88 -9.09
C GLU A 293 21.80 21.31 -9.53
N LYS A 294 22.83 20.50 -9.18
CA LYS A 294 24.24 20.73 -9.56
C LYS A 294 24.66 19.91 -10.76
N LEU A 295 23.76 19.18 -11.39
CA LEU A 295 24.05 18.37 -12.56
C LEU A 295 24.38 19.27 -13.77
N LYS A 296 25.55 19.10 -14.34
CA LYS A 296 26.01 19.88 -15.50
C LYS A 296 25.85 19.18 -16.83
N SER A 297 26.19 17.89 -16.86
CA SER A 297 26.14 17.08 -18.08
C SER A 297 26.01 15.60 -17.71
N ALA A 298 25.64 14.79 -18.69
CA ALA A 298 25.64 13.34 -18.57
C ALA A 298 26.21 12.69 -19.84
N ARG A 299 26.76 11.50 -19.69
CA ARG A 299 27.13 10.63 -20.80
C ARG A 299 26.28 9.37 -20.73
N ILE A 300 25.84 8.88 -21.89
CA ILE A 300 24.97 7.71 -22.01
C ILE A 300 25.62 6.68 -22.94
N TRP A 301 25.42 5.42 -22.59
CA TRP A 301 25.63 4.24 -23.40
C TRP A 301 24.31 3.49 -23.44
N GLY A 302 23.75 3.24 -24.61
CA GLY A 302 22.45 2.56 -24.72
C GLY A 302 21.73 2.80 -26.03
N THR A 303 20.41 2.81 -25.97
CA THR A 303 19.56 2.82 -27.16
C THR A 303 19.51 4.22 -27.81
N GLY A 304 19.79 4.26 -29.11
CA GLY A 304 19.64 5.50 -29.91
C GLY A 304 20.73 6.55 -29.71
N VAL A 305 21.82 6.21 -29.02
CA VAL A 305 22.97 7.08 -28.78
C VAL A 305 24.28 6.40 -29.16
N TYR A 306 25.33 7.19 -29.42
CA TYR A 306 26.69 6.64 -29.55
C TYR A 306 27.27 6.38 -28.15
N ASP A 307 28.17 5.40 -28.05
CA ASP A 307 28.82 5.03 -26.79
C ASP A 307 29.51 6.23 -26.12
N GLY A 308 29.07 6.55 -24.91
CA GLY A 308 29.59 7.69 -24.15
C GLY A 308 29.17 9.06 -24.67
N GLN A 309 28.11 9.11 -25.46
CA GLN A 309 27.56 10.37 -25.99
C GLN A 309 27.19 11.32 -24.85
N SER A 310 27.67 12.58 -24.96
CA SER A 310 27.20 13.63 -24.06
C SER A 310 25.80 14.06 -24.44
N VAL A 311 24.91 14.11 -23.48
CA VAL A 311 23.49 14.43 -23.70
C VAL A 311 23.03 15.55 -22.79
N HIS A 312 21.93 16.21 -23.17
CA HIS A 312 21.28 17.23 -22.36
C HIS A 312 20.51 16.59 -21.20
N LEU A 313 20.27 17.34 -20.12
CA LEU A 313 19.57 16.85 -18.92
C LEU A 313 18.13 16.41 -19.19
N THR A 314 17.51 16.93 -20.25
CA THR A 314 16.16 16.59 -20.72
C THR A 314 16.14 15.39 -21.67
N HIS A 315 17.27 14.73 -21.91
CA HIS A 315 17.32 13.55 -22.76
C HIS A 315 16.51 12.42 -22.13
N THR A 316 15.59 11.82 -22.90
CA THR A 316 14.74 10.72 -22.46
C THR A 316 15.54 9.43 -22.39
N LEU A 317 15.41 8.72 -21.29
CA LEU A 317 16.09 7.45 -21.03
C LEU A 317 15.31 6.27 -21.57
N HIS A 318 16.04 5.21 -21.93
CA HIS A 318 15.48 3.94 -22.38
C HIS A 318 15.88 2.80 -21.42
N ASP A 319 15.15 1.68 -21.49
CA ASP A 319 15.45 0.53 -20.65
C ASP A 319 16.86 0.01 -20.91
N ARG A 320 17.59 -0.22 -19.82
CA ARG A 320 18.99 -0.67 -19.78
C ARG A 320 20.03 0.36 -20.24
N ASP A 321 19.68 1.64 -20.34
CA ASP A 321 20.69 2.68 -20.55
C ASP A 321 21.66 2.72 -19.36
N VAL A 322 22.94 2.97 -19.67
CA VAL A 322 23.99 3.25 -18.68
C VAL A 322 24.28 4.73 -18.68
N VAL A 323 24.22 5.37 -17.52
CA VAL A 323 24.34 6.82 -17.39
C VAL A 323 25.47 7.21 -16.44
N GLU A 324 26.37 8.05 -16.91
CA GLU A 324 27.41 8.70 -16.12
C GLU A 324 27.03 10.17 -15.89
N LEU A 325 26.76 10.54 -14.64
CA LEU A 325 26.35 11.89 -14.26
C LEU A 325 27.57 12.71 -13.84
N HIS A 326 27.67 13.94 -14.35
CA HIS A 326 28.75 14.90 -14.04
C HIS A 326 28.17 16.09 -13.29
N PHE A 327 28.52 16.19 -12.03
CA PHE A 327 28.13 17.30 -11.15
C PHE A 327 29.18 18.40 -11.13
N GLY A 328 28.74 19.63 -10.88
CA GLY A 328 29.61 20.83 -10.87
C GLY A 328 30.01 21.28 -9.48
#